data_f58f48aa4ca7cb024741f17f21f6c4ba
#
_entry.id   f58f48aa4ca7cb024741f17f21f6c4ba
#
_cell.length_a   1.000
_cell.length_b   1.000
_cell.length_c   1.000
_cell.angle_alpha   90.00
_cell.angle_beta   90.00
_cell.angle_gamma   90.00
#
_symmetry.space_group_name_H-M   'P 1'
#
loop_
_entity.id
_entity.type
_entity.pdbx_description
1 polymer ?
#
loop_
_entity_poly.entity_id
_entity_poly.type
_entity_poly.pdbx_seq_one_letter_code
_entity_poly.pdbx_strand_id
1 'polypeptide(L)'
;METTHSHHLEIHSDSYLVKTKPEIKIVSFFFIILSIAFLSLENTLTISIQSLIVFGFLKVSKLKFSTYLKRLSIDIPFILFALFLPFISKGNGEVLTNFLNLSIYKTGVNEMISILIKITLCVTLAIILTATTSNIEIIYGLQKLKVSPLLIS
;
A
#
# COMPACT_ATOMS: atom_id res chain seq x y z
N MET A 1 21.03 -6.71 32.65
CA MET A 1 19.55 -6.74 32.63
C MET A 1 19.11 -5.68 31.65
N GLU A 2 19.17 -6.02 30.35
CA GLU A 2 18.79 -5.12 29.25
C GLU A 2 17.31 -5.26 28.98
N THR A 3 16.58 -4.22 29.31
CA THR A 3 15.17 -4.08 28.95
C THR A 3 15.11 -3.80 27.45
N THR A 4 14.91 -4.84 26.68
CA THR A 4 14.47 -4.76 25.29
C THR A 4 13.14 -4.00 25.27
N HIS A 5 13.20 -2.71 24.97
CA HIS A 5 12.04 -1.92 24.61
C HIS A 5 11.48 -2.47 23.30
N SER A 6 10.63 -3.49 23.41
CA SER A 6 9.71 -3.83 22.35
C SER A 6 8.83 -2.59 22.13
N HIS A 7 9.08 -1.87 21.03
CA HIS A 7 8.16 -0.88 20.50
C HIS A 7 6.85 -1.59 20.10
N HIS A 8 6.09 -2.00 21.11
CA HIS A 8 4.68 -2.33 20.92
C HIS A 8 4.01 -1.05 20.43
N LEU A 9 3.74 -1.04 19.14
CA LEU A 9 2.90 -0.02 18.53
C LEU A 9 1.62 0.05 19.36
N GLU A 10 1.39 1.18 20.01
CA GLU A 10 0.16 1.49 20.76
C GLU A 10 -1.01 1.54 19.76
N ILE A 11 -1.48 0.37 19.38
CA ILE A 11 -2.76 0.23 18.70
C ILE A 11 -3.78 0.11 19.81
N HIS A 12 -4.79 0.96 19.78
CA HIS A 12 -5.93 0.77 20.66
C HIS A 12 -6.47 -0.65 20.43
N SER A 13 -6.43 -1.49 21.48
CA SER A 13 -6.89 -2.88 21.49
C SER A 13 -8.36 -3.07 21.08
N ASP A 14 -9.09 -1.99 20.87
CA ASP A 14 -10.51 -1.95 20.52
C ASP A 14 -10.81 -1.91 19.01
N SER A 15 -9.82 -2.08 18.15
CA SER A 15 -10.08 -2.18 16.69
C SER A 15 -10.67 -3.54 16.34
N TYR A 16 -11.76 -3.56 15.57
CA TYR A 16 -12.35 -4.80 15.04
C TYR A 16 -11.34 -5.63 14.24
N LEU A 17 -10.39 -4.99 13.57
CA LEU A 17 -9.33 -5.66 12.82
C LEU A 17 -8.38 -6.44 13.74
N VAL A 18 -8.12 -5.99 14.96
CA VAL A 18 -7.27 -6.72 15.92
C VAL A 18 -7.94 -8.01 16.37
N LYS A 19 -9.26 -8.02 16.51
CA LYS A 19 -10.06 -9.19 16.94
C LYS A 19 -10.29 -10.24 15.85
N THR A 20 -9.99 -9.91 14.58
CA THR A 20 -10.19 -10.83 13.45
C THR A 20 -9.05 -11.84 13.36
N LYS A 21 -9.36 -13.08 13.00
CA LYS A 21 -8.35 -14.16 12.83
C LYS A 21 -7.28 -13.75 11.82
N PRO A 22 -5.98 -13.93 12.13
CA PRO A 22 -4.88 -13.46 11.28
C PRO A 22 -4.91 -14.07 9.87
N GLU A 23 -5.31 -15.32 9.73
CA GLU A 23 -5.43 -16.00 8.42
C GLU A 23 -6.37 -15.26 7.47
N ILE A 24 -7.57 -14.91 8.00
CA ILE A 24 -8.60 -14.22 7.20
C ILE A 24 -8.10 -12.82 6.80
N LYS A 25 -7.44 -12.12 7.71
CA LYS A 25 -6.84 -10.80 7.41
C LYS A 25 -5.82 -10.90 6.29
N ILE A 26 -4.84 -11.81 6.43
CA ILE A 26 -3.76 -11.97 5.46
C ILE A 26 -4.34 -12.26 4.07
N VAL A 27 -5.27 -13.21 3.98
CA VAL A 27 -5.89 -13.58 2.70
C VAL A 27 -6.68 -12.41 2.12
N SER A 28 -7.52 -11.75 2.92
CA SER A 28 -8.34 -10.63 2.45
C SER A 28 -7.49 -9.46 1.96
N PHE A 29 -6.47 -9.07 2.73
CA PHE A 29 -5.58 -7.98 2.34
C PHE A 29 -4.77 -8.34 1.09
N PHE A 30 -4.31 -9.60 0.99
CA PHE A 30 -3.60 -10.08 -0.19
C PHE A 30 -4.47 -9.97 -1.45
N PHE A 31 -5.73 -10.42 -1.41
CA PHE A 31 -6.63 -10.31 -2.55
C PHE A 31 -6.96 -8.86 -2.91
N ILE A 32 -7.11 -7.97 -1.92
CA ILE A 32 -7.36 -6.54 -2.18
C ILE A 32 -6.14 -5.91 -2.85
N ILE A 33 -4.92 -6.18 -2.35
CA ILE A 33 -3.67 -5.69 -2.96
C ILE A 33 -3.55 -6.22 -4.40
N LEU A 34 -3.84 -7.49 -4.60
CA LEU A 34 -3.81 -8.10 -5.94
C LEU A 34 -4.83 -7.41 -6.88
N SER A 35 -6.03 -7.15 -6.40
CA SER A 35 -7.05 -6.40 -7.14
C SER A 35 -6.56 -5.00 -7.53
N ILE A 36 -5.95 -4.26 -6.61
CA ILE A 36 -5.41 -2.93 -6.90
C ILE A 36 -4.27 -3.00 -7.93
N ALA A 37 -3.40 -4.02 -7.84
CA ALA A 37 -2.29 -4.18 -8.75
C ALA A 37 -2.73 -4.48 -10.19
N PHE A 38 -3.71 -5.36 -10.37
CA PHE A 38 -4.12 -5.85 -11.69
C PHE A 38 -5.23 -5.03 -12.36
N LEU A 39 -6.09 -4.35 -11.60
CA LEU A 39 -7.11 -3.50 -12.21
C LEU A 39 -6.49 -2.25 -12.84
N SER A 40 -6.89 -1.93 -14.08
CA SER A 40 -6.50 -0.67 -14.70
C SER A 40 -7.19 0.51 -14.00
N LEU A 41 -6.43 1.58 -13.76
CA LEU A 41 -6.95 2.82 -13.16
C LEU A 41 -7.39 3.84 -14.22
N GLU A 42 -7.76 3.38 -15.42
CA GLU A 42 -8.28 4.27 -16.47
C GLU A 42 -9.66 4.80 -16.12
N ASN A 43 -10.41 4.04 -15.33
CA ASN A 43 -11.78 4.39 -14.96
C ASN A 43 -11.81 5.04 -13.57
N THR A 44 -12.28 6.29 -13.50
CA THR A 44 -12.43 7.06 -12.26
C THR A 44 -13.27 6.32 -11.21
N LEU A 45 -14.27 5.54 -11.63
CA LEU A 45 -15.09 4.73 -10.73
C LEU A 45 -14.25 3.66 -10.01
N THR A 46 -13.34 2.99 -10.73
CA THR A 46 -12.47 1.96 -10.15
C THR A 46 -11.56 2.55 -9.09
N ILE A 47 -10.95 3.70 -9.38
CA ILE A 47 -10.11 4.43 -8.42
C ILE A 47 -10.90 4.81 -7.17
N SER A 48 -12.11 5.36 -7.35
CA SER A 48 -12.95 5.81 -6.25
C SER A 48 -13.36 4.66 -5.33
N ILE A 49 -13.77 3.53 -5.90
CA ILE A 49 -14.18 2.35 -5.13
C ILE A 49 -13.00 1.78 -4.35
N GLN A 50 -11.83 1.60 -4.99
CA GLN A 50 -10.64 1.08 -4.34
C GLN A 50 -10.17 2.00 -3.21
N SER A 51 -10.13 3.30 -3.46
CA SER A 51 -9.76 4.32 -2.46
C SER A 51 -10.72 4.29 -1.28
N LEU A 52 -12.02 4.18 -1.52
CA LEU A 52 -13.05 4.13 -0.47
C LEU A 52 -12.89 2.88 0.40
N ILE A 53 -12.60 1.72 -0.19
CA ILE A 53 -12.34 0.48 0.55
C ILE A 53 -11.11 0.65 1.45
N VAL A 54 -9.99 1.15 0.91
CA VAL A 54 -8.74 1.33 1.67
C VAL A 54 -8.92 2.36 2.78
N PHE A 55 -9.61 3.47 2.52
CA PHE A 55 -9.95 4.48 3.53
C PHE A 55 -10.86 3.92 4.63
N GLY A 56 -11.81 3.05 4.28
CA GLY A 56 -12.64 2.32 5.23
C GLY A 56 -11.79 1.48 6.19
N PHE A 57 -10.85 0.68 5.65
CA PHE A 57 -9.92 -0.09 6.46
C PHE A 57 -9.03 0.79 7.33
N LEU A 58 -8.53 1.91 6.82
CA LEU A 58 -7.72 2.86 7.58
C LEU A 58 -8.49 3.43 8.78
N LYS A 59 -9.74 3.82 8.61
CA LYS A 59 -10.60 4.28 9.71
C LYS A 59 -10.86 3.19 10.76
N VAL A 60 -11.15 1.97 10.32
CA VAL A 60 -11.43 0.84 11.22
C VAL A 60 -10.17 0.41 11.98
N SER A 61 -8.98 0.59 11.41
CA SER A 61 -7.71 0.25 12.05
C SER A 61 -7.35 1.14 13.24
N LYS A 62 -7.98 2.32 13.37
CA LYS A 62 -7.71 3.34 14.43
C LYS A 62 -6.22 3.69 14.58
N LEU A 63 -5.45 3.63 13.49
CA LEU A 63 -4.04 3.99 13.50
C LEU A 63 -3.85 5.48 13.79
N LYS A 64 -2.85 5.81 14.62
CA LYS A 64 -2.43 7.21 14.82
C LYS A 64 -1.90 7.75 13.49
N PHE A 65 -2.44 8.88 13.04
CA PHE A 65 -2.06 9.50 11.76
C PHE A 65 -0.55 9.78 11.65
N SER A 66 0.08 10.17 12.75
CA SER A 66 1.54 10.39 12.80
C SER A 66 2.34 9.11 12.50
N THR A 67 1.90 7.96 13.03
CA THR A 67 2.54 6.66 12.77
C THR A 67 2.34 6.23 11.31
N TYR A 68 1.15 6.48 10.77
CA TYR A 68 0.85 6.25 9.36
C TYR A 68 1.76 7.06 8.43
N LEU A 69 1.90 8.39 8.67
CA LEU A 69 2.75 9.26 7.87
C LEU A 69 4.22 8.85 7.90
N LYS A 70 4.75 8.49 9.09
CA LYS A 70 6.13 8.02 9.22
C LYS A 70 6.39 6.74 8.42
N ARG A 71 5.42 5.84 8.36
CA ARG A 71 5.54 4.61 7.58
C ARG A 71 5.35 4.83 6.08
N LEU A 72 4.51 5.79 5.71
CA LEU A 72 4.32 6.18 4.31
C LEU A 72 5.61 6.76 3.70
N SER A 73 6.55 7.23 4.51
CA SER A 73 7.87 7.68 4.04
C SER A 73 8.66 6.60 3.28
N ILE A 74 8.30 5.33 3.44
CA ILE A 74 8.85 4.21 2.66
C ILE A 74 8.52 4.35 1.16
N ASP A 75 7.44 5.06 0.82
CA ASP A 75 7.04 5.31 -0.56
C ASP A 75 7.87 6.37 -1.28
N ILE A 76 8.64 7.19 -0.55
CA ILE A 76 9.39 8.31 -1.14
C ILE A 76 10.26 7.90 -2.33
N PRO A 77 11.08 6.83 -2.28
CA PRO A 77 11.90 6.43 -3.41
C PRO A 77 11.06 6.02 -4.64
N PHE A 78 9.88 5.41 -4.43
CA PHE A 78 8.97 5.04 -5.51
C PHE A 78 8.29 6.27 -6.11
N ILE A 79 7.93 7.25 -5.28
CA ILE A 79 7.39 8.55 -5.73
C ILE A 79 8.42 9.26 -6.60
N LEU A 80 9.67 9.32 -6.15
CA LEU A 80 10.76 9.93 -6.93
C LEU A 80 10.94 9.23 -8.27
N PHE A 81 10.91 7.89 -8.31
CA PHE A 81 10.99 7.13 -9.56
C PHE A 81 9.80 7.43 -10.49
N ALA A 82 8.59 7.46 -9.96
CA ALA A 82 7.39 7.75 -10.73
C ALA A 82 7.41 9.16 -11.37
N LEU A 83 8.06 10.14 -10.73
CA LEU A 83 8.22 11.50 -11.28
C LEU A 83 9.05 11.55 -12.58
N PHE A 84 9.85 10.54 -12.89
CA PHE A 84 10.57 10.44 -14.15
C PHE A 84 9.71 9.93 -15.30
N LEU A 85 8.58 9.27 -15.06
CA LEU A 85 7.72 8.70 -16.09
C LEU A 85 7.24 9.70 -17.15
N PRO A 86 6.81 10.92 -16.80
CA PRO A 86 6.39 11.91 -17.79
C PRO A 86 7.46 12.26 -18.83
N PHE A 87 8.74 12.08 -18.48
CA PHE A 87 9.88 12.40 -19.36
C PHE A 87 10.34 11.20 -20.18
N ILE A 88 10.10 9.98 -19.70
CA ILE A 88 10.60 8.74 -20.32
C ILE A 88 9.56 8.12 -21.23
N SER A 89 8.29 8.19 -20.85
CA SER A 89 7.18 7.57 -21.58
C SER A 89 6.85 8.34 -22.86
N LYS A 90 7.59 8.03 -23.92
CA LYS A 90 7.41 8.59 -25.28
C LYS A 90 6.23 7.98 -26.05
N GLY A 91 5.19 7.49 -25.36
CA GLY A 91 4.02 6.93 -26.04
C GLY A 91 3.49 7.84 -27.16
N ASN A 92 2.55 7.36 -27.97
CA ASN A 92 1.89 8.13 -29.05
C ASN A 92 1.05 9.32 -28.53
N GLY A 93 1.39 9.83 -27.33
CA GLY A 93 0.68 10.87 -26.63
C GLY A 93 1.08 12.27 -27.09
N GLU A 94 0.10 13.18 -27.02
CA GLU A 94 0.30 14.61 -27.21
C GLU A 94 1.35 15.13 -26.19
N VAL A 95 2.27 15.96 -26.68
CA VAL A 95 3.19 16.70 -25.83
C VAL A 95 2.39 17.78 -25.12
N LEU A 96 2.30 17.70 -23.79
CA LEU A 96 1.60 18.69 -22.98
C LEU A 96 2.37 20.00 -22.89
N THR A 97 3.67 19.92 -22.71
CA THR A 97 4.56 21.08 -22.59
C THR A 97 6.01 20.67 -22.72
N ASN A 98 6.86 21.65 -23.06
CA ASN A 98 8.30 21.49 -23.05
C ASN A 98 8.86 22.27 -21.84
N PHE A 99 9.49 21.56 -20.92
CA PHE A 99 10.14 22.13 -19.76
C PHE A 99 11.65 21.85 -19.84
N LEU A 100 12.49 22.88 -19.87
CA LEU A 100 13.97 22.76 -19.94
C LEU A 100 14.44 21.86 -21.12
N ASN A 101 13.85 21.97 -22.29
CA ASN A 101 14.11 21.11 -23.46
C ASN A 101 13.71 19.62 -23.28
N LEU A 102 12.98 19.29 -22.25
CA LEU A 102 12.39 17.97 -22.03
C LEU A 102 10.90 18.03 -22.37
N SER A 103 10.45 17.16 -23.26
CA SER A 103 9.03 17.05 -23.62
C SER A 103 8.30 16.23 -22.56
N ILE A 104 7.23 16.79 -22.01
CA ILE A 104 6.34 16.11 -21.07
C ILE A 104 5.18 15.53 -21.85
N TYR A 105 5.02 14.21 -21.78
CA TYR A 105 3.98 13.48 -22.50
C TYR A 105 2.76 13.24 -21.61
N LYS A 106 1.57 13.48 -22.15
CA LYS A 106 0.29 13.26 -21.46
C LYS A 106 0.14 11.83 -20.95
N THR A 107 0.55 10.87 -21.78
CA THR A 107 0.54 9.44 -21.40
C THR A 107 1.39 9.18 -20.17
N GLY A 108 2.62 9.72 -20.14
CA GLY A 108 3.52 9.57 -19.00
C GLY A 108 2.99 10.20 -17.70
N VAL A 109 2.28 11.33 -17.80
CA VAL A 109 1.63 11.96 -16.64
C VAL A 109 0.50 11.06 -16.11
N ASN A 110 -0.32 10.49 -16.98
CA ASN A 110 -1.39 9.58 -16.57
C ASN A 110 -0.83 8.30 -15.94
N GLU A 111 0.23 7.73 -16.50
CA GLU A 111 0.93 6.57 -15.92
C GLU A 111 1.52 6.90 -14.56
N MET A 112 2.17 8.05 -14.43
CA MET A 112 2.71 8.53 -13.14
C MET A 112 1.61 8.59 -12.07
N ILE A 113 0.49 9.25 -12.36
CA ILE A 113 -0.64 9.38 -11.41
C ILE A 113 -1.19 8.00 -11.05
N SER A 114 -1.39 7.13 -12.04
CA SER A 114 -1.91 5.77 -11.82
C SER A 114 -0.99 4.95 -10.92
N ILE A 115 0.31 5.00 -11.16
CA ILE A 115 1.30 4.27 -10.35
C ILE A 115 1.37 4.83 -8.93
N LEU A 116 1.38 6.16 -8.77
CA LEU A 116 1.38 6.78 -7.44
C LEU A 116 0.17 6.37 -6.61
N ILE A 117 -1.03 6.38 -7.20
CA ILE A 117 -2.24 5.95 -6.52
C ILE A 117 -2.14 4.47 -6.12
N LYS A 118 -1.75 3.58 -7.05
CA LYS A 118 -1.59 2.15 -6.77
C LYS A 118 -0.63 1.88 -5.62
N ILE A 119 0.56 2.47 -5.69
CA ILE A 119 1.59 2.28 -4.65
C ILE A 119 1.06 2.76 -3.30
N THR A 120 0.51 3.97 -3.23
CA THR A 120 0.00 4.54 -1.98
C THR A 120 -1.12 3.68 -1.38
N LEU A 121 -2.04 3.16 -2.19
CA LEU A 121 -3.10 2.26 -1.72
C LEU A 121 -2.55 0.92 -1.22
N CYS A 122 -1.62 0.30 -1.97
CA CYS A 122 -1.00 -0.97 -1.57
C CYS A 122 -0.18 -0.83 -0.28
N VAL A 123 0.63 0.22 -0.17
CA VAL A 123 1.43 0.48 1.05
C VAL A 123 0.54 0.80 2.24
N THR A 124 -0.55 1.55 2.03
CA THR A 124 -1.54 1.81 3.10
C THR A 124 -2.10 0.49 3.64
N LEU A 125 -2.50 -0.45 2.78
CA LEU A 125 -2.98 -1.77 3.20
C LEU A 125 -1.90 -2.57 3.93
N ALA A 126 -0.67 -2.57 3.44
CA ALA A 126 0.46 -3.23 4.11
C ALA A 126 0.72 -2.64 5.51
N ILE A 127 0.66 -1.31 5.65
CA ILE A 127 0.78 -0.61 6.94
C ILE A 127 -0.34 -1.02 7.89
N ILE A 128 -1.58 -1.08 7.41
CA ILE A 128 -2.73 -1.50 8.23
C ILE A 128 -2.56 -2.95 8.68
N LEU A 129 -2.18 -3.85 7.78
CA LEU A 129 -1.97 -5.26 8.10
C LEU A 129 -0.90 -5.44 9.18
N THR A 130 0.29 -4.84 8.97
CA THR A 130 1.42 -4.95 9.92
C THR A 130 1.17 -4.21 11.24
N ALA A 131 0.29 -3.22 11.24
CA ALA A 131 -0.08 -2.51 12.44
C ALA A 131 -1.15 -3.26 13.26
N THR A 132 -2.04 -4.00 12.61
CA THR A 132 -3.14 -4.72 13.27
C THR A 132 -2.87 -6.20 13.52
N THR A 133 -1.71 -6.71 13.09
CA THR A 133 -1.33 -8.12 13.22
C THR A 133 0.14 -8.20 13.64
N SER A 134 0.42 -8.89 14.74
CA SER A 134 1.80 -9.06 15.19
C SER A 134 2.58 -9.98 14.23
N ASN A 135 3.92 -9.85 14.21
CA ASN A 135 4.77 -10.71 13.38
C ASN A 135 4.55 -12.20 13.66
N ILE A 136 4.35 -12.54 14.94
CA ILE A 136 4.08 -13.92 15.36
C ILE A 136 2.73 -14.41 14.80
N GLU A 137 1.70 -13.57 14.86
CA GLU A 137 0.38 -13.92 14.30
C GLU A 137 0.42 -14.06 12.78
N ILE A 138 1.24 -13.25 12.08
CA ILE A 138 1.45 -13.40 10.64
C ILE A 138 2.07 -14.77 10.33
N ILE A 139 3.11 -15.16 11.07
CA ILE A 139 3.76 -16.47 10.92
C ILE A 139 2.77 -17.61 11.15
N TYR A 140 2.01 -17.57 12.24
CA TYR A 140 0.98 -18.58 12.53
C TYR A 140 -0.11 -18.61 11.45
N GLY A 141 -0.56 -17.46 10.97
CA GLY A 141 -1.54 -17.36 9.89
C GLY A 141 -1.03 -18.00 8.59
N LEU A 142 0.22 -17.75 8.22
CA LEU A 142 0.86 -18.35 7.04
C LEU A 142 1.04 -19.86 7.19
N GLN A 143 1.45 -20.35 8.36
CA GLN A 143 1.57 -21.78 8.63
C GLN A 143 0.21 -22.50 8.50
N LYS A 144 -0.85 -21.88 8.97
CA LYS A 144 -2.21 -22.43 8.90
C LYS A 144 -2.76 -22.45 7.47
N LEU A 145 -2.30 -21.52 6.64
CA LEU A 145 -2.56 -21.49 5.19
C LEU A 145 -1.69 -22.51 4.42
N LYS A 146 -0.94 -23.38 5.13
CA LYS A 146 -0.04 -24.41 4.55
C LYS A 146 1.04 -23.82 3.63
N VAL A 147 1.47 -22.61 3.87
CA VAL A 147 2.64 -22.04 3.20
C VAL A 147 3.88 -22.79 3.67
N SER A 148 4.77 -23.14 2.74
CA SER A 148 5.96 -23.95 3.04
C SER A 148 6.79 -23.32 4.17
N PRO A 149 7.23 -24.11 5.17
CA PRO A 149 8.09 -23.63 6.27
C PRO A 149 9.36 -22.93 5.79
N LEU A 150 9.88 -23.33 4.61
CA LEU A 150 11.06 -22.72 3.99
C LEU A 150 10.85 -21.25 3.56
N LEU A 151 9.61 -20.80 3.38
CA LEU A 151 9.28 -19.42 3.03
C LEU A 151 8.99 -18.56 4.27
N ILE A 152 8.87 -19.17 5.44
CA ILE A 152 8.51 -18.52 6.71
C ILE A 152 9.74 -18.38 7.63
N SER A 153 10.82 -19.07 7.29
CA SER A 153 12.09 -19.12 8.05
C SER A 153 12.96 -17.87 7.88
#